data_031e6fb2554ea8d772c6f400f22a5e96
#
_entry.id   031e6fb2554ea8d772c6f400f22a5e96
#
_cell.length_a   1.000
_cell.length_b   1.000
_cell.length_c   1.000
_cell.angle_alpha   90.00
_cell.angle_beta   90.00
_cell.angle_gamma   90.00
#
_symmetry.space_group_name_H-M   'P 1'
#
loop_
_entity.id
_entity.type
_entity.pdbx_description
1 polymer ?
#
loop_
_entity_poly.entity_id
_entity_poly.type
_entity_poly.pdbx_seq_one_letter_code
_entity_poly.pdbx_strand_id
1 'polypeptide(L)'
;MIEQFRETPTTAFFQDKWNAVYDGVSRSNAVIRAAEKATDMSDAEKTEAIAEARFLRGHFHFEAKKIWNNVPYIDETVTDFKLPNDANIWPNIIADFRYAFDNLPVKQSLKGQANKWAAACYIAKCYMFMNDYNDAKALLDSIIPAAYGGNGQGANSQDVPYALVPNFDDNFNGATENNAEQVFQIQFSANDGSNGGNENIGESANTPAFYPISSFYTTWKQPSFNFVNAFKTDGSGLPMLDDYNNENMDNDQNVAGDDYTYVPYQGTVDPRLDWTVGRRAVPYLNWTDQYLDPNYTIYNNYWVGYPSNPGSDPNFGWINDRSFGGPYNPVKNNYRADQVGIYGDYYAQGYLNGSAVNYSIIRFADVLLWAAECEVEVGSLNRARELVNYVRARARDGRYVEVTYDYEGSYYPSANYYVDTYNEPWTSQDEARKAVRFERRLELGLEGHRFFDLVRWGVAADYINQYLSVEKTRLSHLNGVSFTVNKNEYFPIPQQEIDLSNSNGKPLLKQNPGY
;
A
#
# COMPACT_ATOMS: atom_id res chain seq x y z
N MET A 1 5.74 15.54 10.06
CA MET A 1 4.79 16.63 9.72
C MET A 1 3.40 16.04 9.45
N ILE A 2 3.21 15.16 8.45
CA ILE A 2 1.90 14.54 8.14
C ILE A 2 1.34 13.76 9.34
N GLU A 3 2.14 12.91 9.97
CA GLU A 3 1.74 12.16 11.17
C GLU A 3 1.30 13.04 12.34
N GLN A 4 1.75 14.29 12.36
CA GLN A 4 1.42 15.27 13.40
C GLN A 4 0.27 16.21 13.00
N PHE A 5 -0.32 16.04 11.81
CA PHE A 5 -1.37 16.93 11.27
C PHE A 5 -0.97 18.43 11.29
N ARG A 6 0.32 18.69 10.94
CA ARG A 6 0.92 20.05 10.91
C ARG A 6 1.16 20.54 9.49
N GLU A 7 0.60 19.88 8.51
CA GLU A 7 0.63 20.29 7.11
C GLU A 7 -0.15 21.60 6.91
N THR A 8 0.35 22.38 5.97
CA THR A 8 -0.24 23.68 5.58
C THR A 8 -0.40 23.74 4.07
N PRO A 9 -1.19 24.68 3.54
CA PRO A 9 -1.31 24.89 2.08
C PRO A 9 0.01 25.16 1.35
N THR A 10 1.07 25.53 2.08
CA THR A 10 2.41 25.80 1.53
C THR A 10 3.37 24.63 1.69
N THR A 11 2.91 23.48 2.16
CA THR A 11 3.74 22.28 2.29
C THR A 11 4.06 21.70 0.91
N ALA A 12 5.35 21.63 0.57
CA ALA A 12 5.83 21.29 -0.78
C ALA A 12 5.32 19.95 -1.31
N PHE A 13 5.23 18.93 -0.48
CA PHE A 13 4.77 17.58 -0.91
C PHE A 13 3.39 17.59 -1.58
N PHE A 14 2.48 18.46 -1.12
CA PHE A 14 1.14 18.55 -1.71
C PHE A 14 1.16 19.27 -3.05
N GLN A 15 2.03 20.29 -3.20
CA GLN A 15 2.23 20.94 -4.49
C GLN A 15 2.83 19.96 -5.50
N ASP A 16 3.85 19.21 -5.11
CA ASP A 16 4.50 18.22 -5.97
C ASP A 16 3.50 17.12 -6.41
N LYS A 17 2.72 16.61 -5.46
CA LYS A 17 1.68 15.61 -5.76
C LYS A 17 0.57 16.17 -6.65
N TRP A 18 0.14 17.41 -6.42
CA TRP A 18 -0.85 18.09 -7.27
C TRP A 18 -0.33 18.22 -8.71
N ASN A 19 0.89 18.71 -8.86
CA ASN A 19 1.53 18.85 -10.17
C ASN A 19 1.61 17.50 -10.90
N ALA A 20 2.07 16.45 -10.21
CA ALA A 20 2.18 15.12 -10.81
C ALA A 20 0.82 14.56 -11.26
N VAL A 21 -0.22 14.74 -10.45
CA VAL A 21 -1.58 14.26 -10.76
C VAL A 21 -2.15 15.02 -11.97
N TYR A 22 -2.09 16.35 -11.97
CA TYR A 22 -2.66 17.14 -13.07
C TYR A 22 -1.80 17.14 -14.34
N ASP A 23 -0.49 16.89 -14.26
CA ASP A 23 0.33 16.55 -15.42
C ASP A 23 -0.15 15.24 -16.07
N GLY A 24 -0.44 14.22 -15.26
CA GLY A 24 -1.04 12.98 -15.74
C GLY A 24 -2.39 13.19 -16.43
N VAL A 25 -3.27 14.01 -15.86
CA VAL A 25 -4.55 14.41 -16.49
C VAL A 25 -4.31 15.11 -17.82
N SER A 26 -3.39 16.09 -17.85
CA SER A 26 -3.05 16.86 -19.05
C SER A 26 -2.52 15.97 -20.18
N ARG A 27 -1.63 15.02 -19.87
CA ARG A 27 -1.10 14.04 -20.83
C ARG A 27 -2.19 13.13 -21.36
N SER A 28 -3.06 12.64 -20.49
CA SER A 28 -4.21 11.81 -20.88
C SER A 28 -5.12 12.56 -21.86
N ASN A 29 -5.46 13.82 -21.57
CA ASN A 29 -6.24 14.67 -22.44
C ASN A 29 -5.54 14.97 -23.79
N ALA A 30 -4.22 15.08 -23.79
CA ALA A 30 -3.44 15.28 -25.01
C ALA A 30 -3.51 14.04 -25.92
N VAL A 31 -3.43 12.82 -25.35
CA VAL A 31 -3.59 11.57 -26.10
C VAL A 31 -4.98 11.47 -26.70
N ILE A 32 -6.04 11.75 -25.95
CA ILE A 32 -7.43 11.73 -26.45
C ILE A 32 -7.56 12.67 -27.65
N ARG A 33 -7.17 13.93 -27.51
CA ARG A 33 -7.24 14.90 -28.62
C ARG A 33 -6.39 14.51 -29.84
N ALA A 34 -5.25 13.86 -29.63
CA ALA A 34 -4.40 13.38 -30.71
C ALA A 34 -5.04 12.19 -31.45
N ALA A 35 -5.54 11.22 -30.72
CA ALA A 35 -6.22 10.04 -31.29
C ALA A 35 -7.46 10.40 -32.09
N GLU A 36 -8.28 11.33 -31.61
CA GLU A 36 -9.47 11.83 -32.33
C GLU A 36 -9.10 12.45 -33.68
N LYS A 37 -7.94 13.13 -33.77
CA LYS A 37 -7.49 13.82 -34.99
C LYS A 37 -6.62 12.95 -35.90
N ALA A 38 -6.15 11.79 -35.43
CA ALA A 38 -5.27 10.93 -36.20
C ALA A 38 -5.94 10.46 -37.50
N THR A 39 -5.21 10.50 -38.59
CA THR A 39 -5.69 10.05 -39.91
C THR A 39 -5.01 8.77 -40.38
N ASP A 40 -4.01 8.32 -39.64
CA ASP A 40 -3.17 7.14 -39.88
C ASP A 40 -3.46 5.98 -38.91
N MET A 41 -4.43 6.12 -38.04
CA MET A 41 -4.92 5.08 -37.12
C MET A 41 -6.29 4.57 -37.57
N SER A 42 -6.52 3.28 -37.42
CA SER A 42 -7.87 2.68 -37.55
C SER A 42 -8.79 3.13 -36.39
N ASP A 43 -10.10 3.01 -36.58
CA ASP A 43 -11.07 3.35 -35.52
C ASP A 43 -10.89 2.49 -34.25
N ALA A 44 -10.47 1.23 -34.42
CA ALA A 44 -10.17 0.35 -33.28
C ALA A 44 -8.95 0.82 -32.49
N GLU A 45 -7.85 1.18 -33.16
CA GLU A 45 -6.64 1.71 -32.51
C GLU A 45 -6.92 3.04 -31.80
N LYS A 46 -7.72 3.91 -32.41
CA LYS A 46 -8.15 5.16 -31.76
C LYS A 46 -8.96 4.89 -30.50
N THR A 47 -9.93 3.97 -30.60
CA THR A 47 -10.80 3.61 -29.48
C THR A 47 -10.00 3.05 -28.31
N GLU A 48 -9.04 2.16 -28.58
CA GLU A 48 -8.17 1.59 -27.56
C GLU A 48 -7.27 2.65 -26.92
N ALA A 49 -6.62 3.50 -27.71
CA ALA A 49 -5.77 4.60 -27.21
C ALA A 49 -6.57 5.59 -26.34
N ILE A 50 -7.80 5.93 -26.75
CA ILE A 50 -8.70 6.78 -25.95
C ILE A 50 -9.10 6.06 -24.66
N ALA A 51 -9.36 4.75 -24.71
CA ALA A 51 -9.75 3.97 -23.52
C ALA A 51 -8.61 3.88 -22.50
N GLU A 52 -7.36 3.66 -22.93
CA GLU A 52 -6.19 3.70 -22.06
C GLU A 52 -6.00 5.11 -21.44
N ALA A 53 -6.11 6.15 -22.27
CA ALA A 53 -5.98 7.52 -21.79
C ALA A 53 -7.07 7.91 -20.79
N ARG A 54 -8.32 7.48 -21.00
CA ARG A 54 -9.43 7.69 -20.06
C ARG A 54 -9.24 6.88 -18.78
N PHE A 55 -8.75 5.65 -18.86
CA PHE A 55 -8.36 4.89 -17.66
C PHE A 55 -7.35 5.67 -16.79
N LEU A 56 -6.28 6.18 -17.40
CA LEU A 56 -5.26 6.94 -16.69
C LEU A 56 -5.80 8.28 -16.16
N ARG A 57 -6.63 8.98 -16.92
CA ARG A 57 -7.29 10.20 -16.46
C ARG A 57 -8.19 9.94 -15.25
N GLY A 58 -8.97 8.86 -15.29
CA GLY A 58 -9.77 8.40 -14.18
C GLY A 58 -8.92 8.08 -12.95
N HIS A 59 -7.78 7.41 -13.13
CA HIS A 59 -6.82 7.13 -12.07
C HIS A 59 -6.30 8.42 -11.41
N PHE A 60 -5.84 9.38 -12.21
CA PHE A 60 -5.29 10.63 -11.66
C PHE A 60 -6.37 11.47 -10.96
N HIS A 61 -7.57 11.59 -11.52
CA HIS A 61 -8.66 12.27 -10.84
C HIS A 61 -9.12 11.54 -9.57
N PHE A 62 -9.10 10.20 -9.56
CA PHE A 62 -9.37 9.41 -8.35
C PHE A 62 -8.33 9.72 -7.25
N GLU A 63 -7.03 9.76 -7.60
CA GLU A 63 -5.96 10.11 -6.66
C GLU A 63 -6.15 11.53 -6.12
N ALA A 64 -6.47 12.51 -6.98
CA ALA A 64 -6.77 13.86 -6.54
C ALA A 64 -7.97 13.91 -5.58
N LYS A 65 -9.09 13.27 -5.97
CA LYS A 65 -10.33 13.21 -5.18
C LYS A 65 -10.11 12.55 -3.82
N LYS A 66 -9.34 11.48 -3.77
CA LYS A 66 -8.99 10.75 -2.55
C LYS A 66 -8.20 11.63 -1.57
N ILE A 67 -7.26 12.44 -2.06
CA ILE A 67 -6.36 13.26 -1.24
C ILE A 67 -7.02 14.57 -0.81
N TRP A 68 -7.64 15.30 -1.74
CA TRP A 68 -8.14 16.67 -1.51
C TRP A 68 -9.66 16.79 -1.49
N ASN A 69 -10.39 15.75 -1.81
CA ASN A 69 -11.85 15.72 -1.94
C ASN A 69 -12.41 16.73 -2.95
N ASN A 70 -12.28 18.03 -2.68
CA ASN A 70 -12.79 19.08 -3.54
C ASN A 70 -11.74 19.48 -4.58
N VAL A 71 -11.88 18.93 -5.79
CA VAL A 71 -10.93 19.12 -6.90
C VAL A 71 -11.68 19.31 -8.22
N PRO A 72 -11.16 20.11 -9.17
CA PRO A 72 -11.78 20.25 -10.47
C PRO A 72 -11.59 18.96 -11.31
N TYR A 73 -12.59 18.62 -12.12
CA TYR A 73 -12.46 17.64 -13.18
C TYR A 73 -12.09 18.34 -14.49
N ILE A 74 -11.02 17.89 -15.14
CA ILE A 74 -10.49 18.49 -16.37
C ILE A 74 -10.44 17.41 -17.46
N ASP A 75 -11.31 17.54 -18.46
CA ASP A 75 -11.32 16.66 -19.63
C ASP A 75 -10.65 17.30 -20.86
N GLU A 76 -10.67 16.58 -21.99
CA GLU A 76 -10.05 16.98 -23.25
C GLU A 76 -10.70 18.21 -23.90
N THR A 77 -11.91 18.59 -23.50
CA THR A 77 -12.66 19.73 -24.04
C THR A 77 -12.36 21.04 -23.31
N VAL A 78 -11.77 20.93 -22.11
CA VAL A 78 -11.44 22.11 -21.30
C VAL A 78 -10.29 22.87 -21.92
N THR A 79 -10.53 24.15 -22.23
CA THR A 79 -9.54 25.09 -22.80
C THR A 79 -9.00 26.07 -21.76
N ASP A 80 -9.77 26.39 -20.73
CA ASP A 80 -9.34 27.19 -19.57
C ASP A 80 -9.40 26.28 -18.32
N PHE A 81 -8.24 25.91 -17.79
CA PHE A 81 -8.11 25.05 -16.62
C PHE A 81 -8.45 25.75 -15.30
N LYS A 82 -8.77 27.02 -15.31
CA LYS A 82 -9.26 27.76 -14.14
C LYS A 82 -10.71 27.39 -13.85
N LEU A 83 -10.91 26.25 -13.19
CA LEU A 83 -12.22 25.72 -12.85
C LEU A 83 -12.44 25.76 -11.33
N PRO A 84 -13.69 25.93 -10.88
CA PRO A 84 -14.03 25.74 -9.47
C PRO A 84 -13.92 24.26 -9.06
N ASN A 85 -13.75 24.02 -7.77
CA ASN A 85 -13.62 22.68 -7.18
C ASN A 85 -14.82 22.26 -6.31
N ASP A 86 -15.98 22.82 -6.53
CA ASP A 86 -17.19 22.56 -5.72
C ASP A 86 -18.14 21.51 -6.33
N ALA A 87 -17.83 21.00 -7.52
CA ALA A 87 -18.59 19.93 -8.14
C ALA A 87 -18.23 18.54 -7.59
N ASN A 88 -19.24 17.66 -7.51
CA ASN A 88 -18.97 16.25 -7.28
C ASN A 88 -18.45 15.59 -8.56
N ILE A 89 -17.19 15.18 -8.60
CA ILE A 89 -16.55 14.60 -9.79
C ILE A 89 -16.58 13.07 -9.83
N TRP A 90 -17.17 12.39 -8.84
CA TRP A 90 -17.28 10.91 -8.87
C TRP A 90 -17.97 10.38 -10.15
N PRO A 91 -19.08 10.98 -10.65
CA PRO A 91 -19.70 10.52 -11.89
C PRO A 91 -18.75 10.60 -13.11
N ASN A 92 -17.93 11.63 -13.18
CA ASN A 92 -16.97 11.82 -14.25
C ASN A 92 -15.84 10.79 -14.20
N ILE A 93 -15.29 10.52 -13.00
CA ILE A 93 -14.27 9.49 -12.76
C ILE A 93 -14.82 8.11 -13.17
N ILE A 94 -16.04 7.79 -12.72
CA ILE A 94 -16.69 6.52 -13.07
C ILE A 94 -16.94 6.42 -14.59
N ALA A 95 -17.33 7.52 -15.24
CA ALA A 95 -17.52 7.54 -16.69
C ALA A 95 -16.23 7.28 -17.47
N ASP A 96 -15.09 7.76 -17.00
CA ASP A 96 -13.79 7.46 -17.57
C ASP A 96 -13.46 5.96 -17.47
N PHE A 97 -13.61 5.37 -16.28
CA PHE A 97 -13.39 3.94 -16.10
C PHE A 97 -14.44 3.08 -16.82
N ARG A 98 -15.69 3.54 -16.94
CA ARG A 98 -16.72 2.82 -17.70
C ARG A 98 -16.36 2.77 -19.18
N TYR A 99 -15.93 3.88 -19.77
CA TYR A 99 -15.46 3.88 -21.14
C TYR A 99 -14.27 2.91 -21.33
N ALA A 100 -13.33 2.90 -20.39
CA ALA A 100 -12.21 1.98 -20.40
C ALA A 100 -12.68 0.50 -20.29
N PHE A 101 -13.62 0.21 -19.39
CA PHE A 101 -14.20 -1.13 -19.24
C PHE A 101 -14.87 -1.63 -20.53
N ASP A 102 -15.58 -0.75 -21.22
CA ASP A 102 -16.34 -1.11 -22.41
C ASP A 102 -15.44 -1.30 -23.65
N ASN A 103 -14.27 -0.65 -23.69
CA ASN A 103 -13.44 -0.57 -24.89
C ASN A 103 -12.03 -1.18 -24.77
N LEU A 104 -11.52 -1.44 -23.56
CA LEU A 104 -10.24 -2.12 -23.40
C LEU A 104 -10.39 -3.64 -23.58
N PRO A 105 -9.41 -4.32 -24.21
CA PRO A 105 -9.39 -5.76 -24.30
C PRO A 105 -9.17 -6.41 -22.93
N VAL A 106 -9.46 -7.70 -22.81
CA VAL A 106 -9.08 -8.52 -21.64
C VAL A 106 -7.57 -8.71 -21.59
N LYS A 107 -6.99 -9.09 -22.74
CA LYS A 107 -5.55 -9.32 -22.89
C LYS A 107 -4.89 -8.13 -23.55
N GLN A 108 -3.88 -7.59 -22.89
CA GLN A 108 -3.05 -6.50 -23.38
C GLN A 108 -1.74 -6.98 -24.01
N SER A 109 -1.13 -6.15 -24.83
CA SER A 109 0.16 -6.43 -25.46
C SER A 109 1.32 -6.41 -24.46
N LEU A 110 1.25 -5.54 -23.47
CA LEU A 110 2.24 -5.37 -22.40
C LEU A 110 1.63 -5.65 -21.02
N LYS A 111 2.41 -6.23 -20.12
CA LYS A 111 1.97 -6.60 -18.77
C LYS A 111 1.49 -5.41 -17.92
N GLY A 112 2.12 -4.25 -18.08
CA GLY A 112 1.79 -3.05 -17.31
C GLY A 112 0.58 -2.26 -17.81
N GLN A 113 0.02 -2.60 -18.98
CA GLN A 113 -1.16 -1.91 -19.51
C GLN A 113 -2.42 -2.30 -18.74
N ALA A 114 -3.28 -1.31 -18.51
CA ALA A 114 -4.59 -1.57 -17.93
C ALA A 114 -5.49 -2.33 -18.91
N ASN A 115 -6.21 -3.31 -18.41
CA ASN A 115 -7.22 -4.04 -19.18
C ASN A 115 -8.64 -3.68 -18.71
N LYS A 116 -9.66 -4.23 -19.34
CA LYS A 116 -11.05 -3.99 -18.96
C LYS A 116 -11.34 -4.34 -17.48
N TRP A 117 -10.73 -5.41 -16.95
CA TRP A 117 -10.97 -5.84 -15.57
C TRP A 117 -10.33 -4.93 -14.53
N ALA A 118 -9.18 -4.34 -14.86
CA ALA A 118 -8.60 -3.27 -14.03
C ALA A 118 -9.55 -2.06 -13.95
N ALA A 119 -10.17 -1.68 -15.08
CA ALA A 119 -11.18 -0.63 -15.11
C ALA A 119 -12.42 -0.97 -14.26
N ALA A 120 -12.92 -2.22 -14.35
CA ALA A 120 -14.02 -2.68 -13.50
C ALA A 120 -13.67 -2.61 -12.01
N CYS A 121 -12.47 -3.02 -11.61
CA CYS A 121 -12.00 -2.91 -10.23
C CYS A 121 -11.92 -1.45 -9.76
N TYR A 122 -11.54 -0.52 -10.64
CA TYR A 122 -11.56 0.91 -10.30
C TYR A 122 -12.97 1.48 -10.14
N ILE A 123 -13.93 1.05 -10.97
CA ILE A 123 -15.34 1.43 -10.77
C ILE A 123 -15.83 0.93 -9.41
N ALA A 124 -15.55 -0.34 -9.05
CA ALA A 124 -15.88 -0.88 -7.74
C ALA A 124 -15.21 -0.08 -6.62
N LYS A 125 -13.92 0.28 -6.78
CA LYS A 125 -13.19 1.14 -5.83
C LYS A 125 -13.87 2.50 -5.66
N CYS A 126 -14.35 3.12 -6.74
CA CYS A 126 -15.12 4.37 -6.65
C CYS A 126 -16.40 4.20 -5.82
N TYR A 127 -17.17 3.13 -6.07
CA TYR A 127 -18.36 2.83 -5.28
C TYR A 127 -18.04 2.60 -3.80
N MET A 128 -16.92 1.90 -3.48
CA MET A 128 -16.46 1.73 -2.09
C MET A 128 -16.14 3.07 -1.42
N PHE A 129 -15.54 4.02 -2.15
CA PHE A 129 -15.27 5.37 -1.64
C PHE A 129 -16.52 6.23 -1.48
N MET A 130 -17.59 5.91 -2.21
CA MET A 130 -18.90 6.54 -2.10
C MET A 130 -19.81 5.85 -1.06
N ASN A 131 -19.37 4.73 -0.47
CA ASN A 131 -20.18 3.83 0.36
C ASN A 131 -21.42 3.28 -0.38
N ASP A 132 -21.35 3.18 -1.70
CA ASP A 132 -22.38 2.56 -2.52
C ASP A 132 -22.13 1.05 -2.61
N TYR A 133 -22.43 0.37 -1.52
CA TYR A 133 -22.15 -1.06 -1.37
C TYR A 133 -23.00 -1.94 -2.29
N ASN A 134 -24.18 -1.49 -2.72
CA ASN A 134 -25.02 -2.26 -3.64
C ASN A 134 -24.41 -2.34 -5.04
N ASP A 135 -24.04 -1.21 -5.61
CA ASP A 135 -23.43 -1.16 -6.92
C ASP A 135 -22.01 -1.76 -6.92
N ALA A 136 -21.25 -1.54 -5.82
CA ALA A 136 -19.98 -2.19 -5.61
C ALA A 136 -20.11 -3.71 -5.61
N LYS A 137 -21.04 -4.27 -4.81
CA LYS A 137 -21.29 -5.72 -4.72
C LYS A 137 -21.67 -6.33 -6.07
N ALA A 138 -22.63 -5.74 -6.75
CA ALA A 138 -23.08 -6.24 -8.07
C ALA A 138 -21.93 -6.33 -9.09
N LEU A 139 -21.04 -5.34 -9.09
CA LEU A 139 -19.88 -5.33 -9.97
C LEU A 139 -18.81 -6.33 -9.52
N LEU A 140 -18.50 -6.40 -8.21
CA LEU A 140 -17.52 -7.32 -7.65
C LEU A 140 -17.91 -8.78 -7.89
N ASP A 141 -19.18 -9.14 -7.81
CA ASP A 141 -19.68 -10.49 -8.16
C ASP A 141 -19.38 -10.86 -9.61
N SER A 142 -19.36 -9.89 -10.53
CA SER A 142 -19.00 -10.09 -11.94
C SER A 142 -17.49 -10.14 -12.20
N ILE A 143 -16.67 -9.71 -11.24
CA ILE A 143 -15.20 -9.72 -11.32
C ILE A 143 -14.66 -11.00 -10.67
N ILE A 144 -15.17 -11.36 -9.49
CA ILE A 144 -14.63 -12.45 -8.67
C ILE A 144 -14.89 -13.82 -9.33
N PRO A 145 -13.84 -14.63 -9.59
CA PRO A 145 -13.99 -15.96 -10.20
C PRO A 145 -14.77 -16.94 -9.32
N ALA A 146 -15.33 -17.97 -9.98
CA ALA A 146 -16.10 -19.02 -9.31
C ALA A 146 -15.32 -19.77 -8.21
N ALA A 147 -14.00 -19.89 -8.32
CA ALA A 147 -13.14 -20.47 -7.30
C ALA A 147 -13.22 -19.73 -5.94
N TYR A 148 -13.64 -18.48 -5.96
CA TYR A 148 -13.86 -17.64 -4.78
C TYR A 148 -15.35 -17.37 -4.55
N GLY A 149 -16.23 -18.21 -5.12
CA GLY A 149 -17.68 -18.16 -4.97
C GLY A 149 -18.34 -16.97 -5.67
N GLY A 150 -17.67 -16.30 -6.60
CA GLY A 150 -18.26 -15.36 -7.54
C GLY A 150 -18.82 -16.05 -8.78
N ASN A 151 -19.21 -15.28 -9.76
CA ASN A 151 -19.57 -15.76 -11.09
C ASN A 151 -18.79 -15.02 -12.19
N GLY A 152 -17.74 -14.33 -11.80
CA GLY A 152 -17.00 -13.39 -12.61
C GLY A 152 -15.89 -14.04 -13.44
N GLN A 153 -15.40 -13.23 -14.39
CA GLN A 153 -14.34 -13.58 -15.33
C GLN A 153 -13.15 -12.63 -15.23
N GLY A 154 -12.96 -11.99 -14.04
CA GLY A 154 -11.87 -11.07 -13.83
C GLY A 154 -10.52 -11.72 -14.07
N ALA A 155 -9.66 -11.03 -14.81
CA ALA A 155 -8.34 -11.49 -15.20
C ALA A 155 -7.36 -10.32 -15.28
N ASN A 156 -6.07 -10.58 -15.08
CA ASN A 156 -5.04 -9.59 -15.25
C ASN A 156 -4.81 -9.22 -16.74
N SER A 157 -3.89 -8.29 -17.00
CA SER A 157 -3.60 -7.81 -18.35
C SER A 157 -3.06 -8.89 -19.32
N GLN A 158 -2.68 -10.06 -18.83
CA GLN A 158 -2.23 -11.20 -19.63
C GLN A 158 -3.32 -12.27 -19.81
N ASP A 159 -4.55 -11.97 -19.42
CA ASP A 159 -5.71 -12.87 -19.47
C ASP A 159 -5.55 -14.08 -18.52
N VAL A 160 -4.84 -13.89 -17.41
CA VAL A 160 -4.76 -14.88 -16.34
C VAL A 160 -5.87 -14.57 -15.34
N PRO A 161 -6.79 -15.51 -15.05
CA PRO A 161 -7.87 -15.31 -14.10
C PRO A 161 -7.33 -14.84 -12.73
N TYR A 162 -8.01 -13.89 -12.10
CA TYR A 162 -7.60 -13.42 -10.78
C TYR A 162 -7.60 -14.54 -9.76
N ALA A 163 -6.49 -14.65 -9.05
CA ALA A 163 -6.32 -15.61 -7.96
C ALA A 163 -5.37 -15.07 -6.92
N LEU A 164 -5.56 -15.45 -5.65
CA LEU A 164 -4.54 -15.25 -4.63
C LEU A 164 -3.32 -16.12 -4.97
N VAL A 165 -2.14 -15.52 -4.98
CA VAL A 165 -0.90 -16.30 -5.10
C VAL A 165 -0.66 -17.11 -3.83
N PRO A 166 -0.07 -18.32 -3.93
CA PRO A 166 0.11 -19.21 -2.77
C PRO A 166 0.90 -18.56 -1.62
N ASN A 167 1.92 -17.78 -1.95
CA ASN A 167 2.76 -17.13 -0.96
C ASN A 167 2.52 -15.63 -0.95
N PHE A 168 2.32 -15.08 0.22
CA PHE A 168 2.02 -13.66 0.40
C PHE A 168 3.09 -12.73 -0.18
N ASP A 169 4.35 -13.06 0.06
CA ASP A 169 5.50 -12.26 -0.35
C ASP A 169 5.78 -12.27 -1.86
N ASP A 170 5.19 -13.21 -2.62
CA ASP A 170 5.26 -13.21 -4.10
C ASP A 170 4.60 -11.97 -4.71
N ASN A 171 3.74 -11.28 -3.97
CA ASN A 171 3.16 -9.99 -4.39
C ASN A 171 4.15 -8.82 -4.36
N PHE A 172 5.26 -8.96 -3.63
CA PHE A 172 6.22 -7.90 -3.35
C PHE A 172 7.66 -8.30 -3.75
N ASN A 173 7.79 -9.21 -4.70
CA ASN A 173 9.05 -9.75 -5.17
C ASN A 173 9.18 -9.52 -6.69
N GLY A 174 10.25 -8.84 -7.11
CA GLY A 174 10.50 -8.53 -8.52
C GLY A 174 10.46 -9.75 -9.44
N ALA A 175 10.93 -10.91 -8.98
CA ALA A 175 10.92 -12.14 -9.77
C ALA A 175 9.53 -12.72 -10.04
N THR A 176 8.51 -12.32 -9.29
CA THR A 176 7.13 -12.84 -9.37
C THR A 176 6.09 -11.77 -9.71
N GLU A 177 6.51 -10.65 -10.23
CA GLU A 177 5.64 -9.55 -10.64
C GLU A 177 4.63 -9.92 -11.71
N ASN A 178 3.57 -9.10 -11.81
CA ASN A 178 2.49 -9.29 -12.78
C ASN A 178 1.83 -10.69 -12.69
N ASN A 179 1.79 -11.25 -11.49
CA ASN A 179 1.17 -12.54 -11.20
C ASN A 179 -0.38 -12.46 -11.23
N ALA A 180 -1.06 -13.57 -10.94
CA ALA A 180 -2.52 -13.68 -10.98
C ALA A 180 -3.25 -12.79 -9.95
N GLU A 181 -2.57 -12.35 -8.89
CA GLU A 181 -3.17 -11.48 -7.87
C GLU A 181 -3.13 -10.00 -8.27
N GLN A 182 -2.30 -9.61 -9.26
CA GLN A 182 -2.12 -8.22 -9.63
C GLN A 182 -3.22 -7.74 -10.58
N VAL A 183 -3.96 -6.73 -10.13
CA VAL A 183 -5.00 -6.06 -10.92
C VAL A 183 -4.42 -4.88 -11.68
N PHE A 184 -3.72 -3.99 -10.99
CA PHE A 184 -3.03 -2.85 -11.59
C PHE A 184 -1.80 -2.47 -10.76
N GLN A 185 -0.66 -2.42 -11.43
CA GLN A 185 0.64 -2.08 -10.84
C GLN A 185 1.32 -0.96 -11.60
N ILE A 186 2.05 -0.12 -10.89
CA ILE A 186 3.05 0.78 -11.48
C ILE A 186 4.30 -0.06 -11.75
N GLN A 187 4.69 -0.11 -13.03
CA GLN A 187 5.88 -0.86 -13.45
C GLN A 187 7.12 -0.01 -13.21
N PHE A 188 8.06 -0.56 -12.47
CA PHE A 188 9.36 0.06 -12.22
C PHE A 188 10.48 -0.70 -12.95
N SER A 189 11.60 -0.03 -13.18
CA SER A 189 12.78 -0.62 -13.79
C SER A 189 14.05 -0.11 -13.10
N ALA A 190 15.06 -0.96 -13.02
CA ALA A 190 16.42 -0.60 -12.64
C ALA A 190 17.38 -1.06 -13.72
N ASN A 191 18.52 -0.39 -13.85
CA ASN A 191 19.56 -0.73 -14.85
C ASN A 191 19.02 -0.80 -16.29
N ASP A 192 18.06 0.04 -16.64
CA ASP A 192 17.41 0.08 -17.96
C ASP A 192 18.25 0.82 -19.02
N GLY A 193 19.47 1.21 -18.68
CA GLY A 193 20.40 1.93 -19.55
C GLY A 193 20.24 3.44 -19.54
N SER A 194 19.29 4.00 -18.77
CA SER A 194 19.23 5.43 -18.50
C SER A 194 20.23 5.79 -17.39
N ASN A 195 20.89 6.93 -17.55
CA ASN A 195 21.85 7.39 -16.53
C ASN A 195 21.08 8.02 -15.37
N GLY A 196 21.22 7.45 -14.22
CA GLY A 196 20.81 7.86 -12.88
C GLY A 196 19.88 9.08 -12.79
N GLY A 197 18.62 8.87 -12.47
CA GLY A 197 17.60 9.89 -12.38
C GLY A 197 16.56 9.89 -13.50
N ASN A 198 16.80 9.13 -14.56
CA ASN A 198 15.81 8.88 -15.62
C ASN A 198 15.30 7.43 -15.62
N GLU A 199 15.89 6.58 -14.78
CA GLU A 199 15.36 5.24 -14.55
C GLU A 199 13.99 5.32 -13.91
N ASN A 200 13.07 4.46 -14.32
CA ASN A 200 11.76 4.36 -13.69
C ASN A 200 11.86 3.55 -12.38
N ILE A 201 12.64 4.07 -11.45
CA ILE A 201 12.90 3.47 -10.16
C ILE A 201 11.77 3.82 -9.19
N GLY A 202 11.24 2.81 -8.51
CA GLY A 202 10.32 2.97 -7.40
C GLY A 202 10.99 3.59 -6.17
N GLU A 203 10.25 3.73 -5.13
CA GLU A 203 10.65 4.47 -3.94
C GLU A 203 12.00 4.06 -3.35
N SER A 204 12.92 5.01 -3.36
CA SER A 204 14.20 4.90 -2.64
C SER A 204 14.06 4.73 -1.12
N ALA A 205 12.89 5.04 -0.56
CA ALA A 205 12.61 4.96 0.87
C ALA A 205 12.47 3.54 1.43
N ASN A 206 12.46 2.53 0.57
CA ASN A 206 12.35 1.13 0.97
C ASN A 206 13.69 0.38 0.89
N THR A 207 14.79 1.08 0.82
CA THR A 207 16.10 0.42 0.80
C THR A 207 16.38 -0.28 2.11
N PRO A 208 16.89 -1.53 2.06
CA PRO A 208 17.37 -2.18 3.25
C PRO A 208 18.48 -1.33 3.88
N ALA A 209 18.35 -1.05 5.16
CA ALA A 209 19.32 -0.25 5.92
C ALA A 209 20.66 -0.97 6.16
N PHE A 210 21.01 -1.94 5.33
CA PHE A 210 22.22 -2.74 5.51
C PHE A 210 23.52 -2.05 5.13
N TYR A 211 23.44 -0.93 4.45
CA TYR A 211 24.66 -0.24 4.09
C TYR A 211 24.99 0.87 5.06
N PRO A 212 26.25 1.04 5.43
CA PRO A 212 26.71 2.08 6.37
C PRO A 212 26.29 3.50 5.98
N ILE A 213 25.81 3.68 4.77
CA ILE A 213 25.48 4.97 4.18
C ILE A 213 23.98 5.27 4.21
N SER A 214 23.13 4.27 4.45
CA SER A 214 21.66 4.41 4.35
C SER A 214 20.95 4.75 5.66
N SER A 215 21.66 4.80 6.77
CA SER A 215 21.08 5.10 8.08
C SER A 215 20.32 6.45 8.16
N PHE A 216 20.56 7.35 7.22
CA PHE A 216 19.90 8.65 7.14
C PHE A 216 18.50 8.63 6.48
N TYR A 217 18.15 7.57 5.75
CA TYR A 217 16.96 7.56 4.87
C TYR A 217 15.91 6.50 5.20
N THR A 218 16.17 5.63 6.15
CA THR A 218 15.29 4.49 6.50
C THR A 218 14.13 4.84 7.42
N THR A 219 14.03 6.07 7.90
CA THR A 219 12.95 6.53 8.78
C THR A 219 11.62 6.81 8.06
N TRP A 220 11.61 6.72 6.73
CA TRP A 220 10.38 6.91 5.95
C TRP A 220 9.58 5.61 5.97
N LYS A 221 8.26 5.71 6.24
CA LYS A 221 7.32 4.57 6.37
C LYS A 221 7.64 3.58 7.51
N GLN A 222 8.31 4.04 8.56
CA GLN A 222 8.63 3.21 9.71
C GLN A 222 7.35 2.62 10.34
N PRO A 223 7.22 1.28 10.45
CA PRO A 223 6.08 0.66 11.08
C PRO A 223 5.97 1.04 12.56
N SER A 224 4.75 1.35 13.02
CA SER A 224 4.50 1.68 14.42
C SER A 224 4.34 0.43 15.29
N PHE A 225 4.55 0.57 16.60
CA PHE A 225 4.22 -0.47 17.59
C PHE A 225 2.78 -0.96 17.46
N ASN A 226 1.84 -0.03 17.30
CA ASN A 226 0.43 -0.34 17.10
C ASN A 226 0.18 -1.23 15.86
N PHE A 227 0.92 -1.00 14.78
CA PHE A 227 0.77 -1.82 13.57
C PHE A 227 1.34 -3.22 13.77
N VAL A 228 2.53 -3.32 14.36
CA VAL A 228 3.19 -4.63 14.63
C VAL A 228 2.36 -5.46 15.60
N ASN A 229 1.85 -4.85 16.68
CA ASN A 229 0.98 -5.52 17.65
C ASN A 229 -0.31 -6.09 17.03
N ALA A 230 -0.79 -5.51 15.92
CA ALA A 230 -2.00 -6.02 15.24
C ALA A 230 -1.87 -7.44 14.68
N PHE A 231 -0.64 -7.89 14.46
CA PHE A 231 -0.39 -9.25 13.97
C PHE A 231 -0.39 -10.32 15.06
N LYS A 232 -0.56 -9.96 16.33
CA LYS A 232 -0.75 -10.98 17.39
C LYS A 232 -2.03 -11.76 17.16
N THR A 233 -1.97 -13.07 17.39
CA THR A 233 -3.13 -13.96 17.33
C THR A 233 -3.44 -14.52 18.71
N ASP A 234 -4.68 -14.93 18.89
CA ASP A 234 -5.12 -15.68 20.06
C ASP A 234 -4.79 -17.18 19.96
N GLY A 235 -5.17 -17.96 20.95
CA GLY A 235 -4.95 -19.40 20.98
C GLY A 235 -5.70 -20.20 19.90
N SER A 236 -6.59 -19.56 19.14
CA SER A 236 -7.29 -20.13 17.98
C SER A 236 -6.72 -19.68 16.63
N GLY A 237 -5.67 -18.87 16.64
CA GLY A 237 -5.08 -18.29 15.43
C GLY A 237 -5.87 -17.13 14.85
N LEU A 238 -6.83 -16.57 15.58
CA LEU A 238 -7.61 -15.40 15.16
C LEU A 238 -6.96 -14.10 15.66
N PRO A 239 -7.16 -12.95 14.99
CA PRO A 239 -6.60 -11.68 15.43
C PRO A 239 -7.26 -11.21 16.73
N MET A 240 -6.47 -10.58 17.59
CA MET A 240 -6.91 -10.09 18.91
C MET A 240 -7.73 -8.80 18.85
N LEU A 241 -8.40 -8.52 17.78
CA LEU A 241 -9.27 -7.37 17.44
C LEU A 241 -9.17 -6.11 18.34
N ASP A 242 -9.66 -6.19 19.58
CA ASP A 242 -9.71 -5.06 20.53
C ASP A 242 -8.48 -5.02 21.44
N ASP A 243 -7.90 -6.17 21.77
CA ASP A 243 -6.86 -6.31 22.80
C ASP A 243 -5.43 -6.34 22.23
N TYR A 244 -5.28 -6.30 20.91
CA TYR A 244 -3.99 -6.45 20.24
C TYR A 244 -2.93 -5.44 20.72
N ASN A 245 -3.30 -4.24 21.16
CA ASN A 245 -2.39 -3.15 21.53
C ASN A 245 -2.27 -2.92 23.05
N ASN A 246 -2.85 -3.79 23.89
CA ASN A 246 -2.78 -3.69 25.34
C ASN A 246 -1.33 -3.88 25.85
N GLU A 247 -0.57 -4.73 25.16
CA GLU A 247 0.85 -4.97 25.44
C GLU A 247 1.63 -4.97 24.13
N ASN A 248 2.88 -4.51 24.18
CA ASN A 248 3.76 -4.59 23.01
C ASN A 248 4.19 -6.04 22.75
N MET A 249 4.27 -6.39 21.48
CA MET A 249 4.82 -7.65 21.03
C MET A 249 6.27 -7.80 21.46
N ASP A 250 7.07 -6.76 21.25
CA ASP A 250 8.49 -6.76 21.53
C ASP A 250 8.83 -5.84 22.68
N ASN A 251 9.79 -6.26 23.51
CA ASN A 251 10.37 -5.46 24.57
C ASN A 251 11.53 -4.57 24.09
N ASP A 252 11.69 -4.42 22.78
CA ASP A 252 12.80 -3.72 22.12
C ASP A 252 12.88 -2.22 22.45
N GLN A 253 11.86 -1.69 23.10
CA GLN A 253 11.83 -0.30 23.58
C GLN A 253 12.99 0.08 24.50
N ASN A 254 13.51 -0.89 25.26
CA ASN A 254 14.53 -0.70 26.28
C ASN A 254 15.83 -1.45 25.99
N VAL A 255 15.91 -2.12 24.83
CA VAL A 255 17.09 -2.88 24.46
C VAL A 255 18.01 -2.00 23.63
N ALA A 256 19.24 -1.78 24.14
CA ALA A 256 20.29 -1.13 23.36
C ALA A 256 20.70 -2.01 22.18
N GLY A 257 21.28 -1.43 21.13
CA GLY A 257 21.66 -2.15 19.91
C GLY A 257 22.57 -3.36 20.15
N ASP A 258 23.37 -3.33 21.20
CA ASP A 258 24.33 -4.36 21.62
C ASP A 258 23.87 -5.16 22.86
N ASP A 259 22.63 -5.00 23.28
CA ASP A 259 22.11 -5.70 24.46
C ASP A 259 21.74 -7.15 24.09
N TYR A 260 22.54 -8.09 24.60
CA TYR A 260 22.34 -9.54 24.42
C TYR A 260 21.15 -10.10 25.22
N THR A 261 20.42 -9.25 25.95
CA THR A 261 19.26 -9.68 26.74
C THR A 261 17.95 -9.64 25.99
N TYR A 262 17.96 -9.26 24.68
CA TYR A 262 16.74 -9.27 23.89
C TYR A 262 16.09 -10.65 23.85
N VAL A 263 14.82 -10.72 24.21
CA VAL A 263 14.01 -11.93 24.16
C VAL A 263 12.93 -11.76 23.11
N PRO A 264 12.97 -12.56 22.03
CA PRO A 264 11.92 -12.53 21.02
C PRO A 264 10.53 -12.78 21.61
N TYR A 265 9.52 -12.22 21.01
CA TYR A 265 8.12 -12.47 21.40
C TYR A 265 7.79 -13.97 21.29
N GLN A 266 7.24 -14.52 22.38
CA GLN A 266 6.95 -15.96 22.49
C GLN A 266 5.48 -16.31 22.20
N GLY A 267 4.60 -15.31 22.06
CA GLY A 267 3.20 -15.53 21.66
C GLY A 267 3.06 -15.83 20.18
N THR A 268 1.86 -16.22 19.79
CA THR A 268 1.56 -16.52 18.38
C THR A 268 1.33 -15.26 17.55
N VAL A 269 1.74 -15.31 16.29
CA VAL A 269 1.62 -14.19 15.34
C VAL A 269 1.18 -14.67 13.95
N ASP A 270 0.52 -13.79 13.23
CA ASP A 270 0.20 -13.96 11.82
C ASP A 270 1.49 -13.90 10.97
N PRO A 271 1.78 -14.90 10.12
CA PRO A 271 3.03 -14.96 9.37
C PRO A 271 3.23 -13.78 8.40
N ARG A 272 2.18 -13.07 8.00
CA ARG A 272 2.30 -11.85 7.18
C ARG A 272 3.06 -10.73 7.88
N LEU A 273 3.20 -10.79 9.21
CA LEU A 273 4.03 -9.85 9.97
C LEU A 273 5.42 -9.74 9.37
N ASP A 274 6.14 -10.84 9.28
CA ASP A 274 7.57 -10.85 8.93
C ASP A 274 7.82 -10.74 7.41
N TRP A 275 6.78 -10.87 6.61
CA TRP A 275 6.77 -10.46 5.19
C TRP A 275 6.40 -8.98 4.97
N THR A 276 5.99 -8.29 6.03
CA THR A 276 5.58 -6.88 5.97
C THR A 276 6.55 -5.98 6.73
N VAL A 277 7.06 -6.46 7.87
CA VAL A 277 7.84 -5.70 8.84
C VAL A 277 9.14 -6.42 9.16
N GLY A 278 10.26 -5.75 8.96
CA GLY A 278 11.55 -6.18 9.49
C GLY A 278 11.65 -5.84 10.97
N ARG A 279 11.97 -6.81 11.79
CA ARG A 279 12.11 -6.68 13.23
C ARG A 279 13.27 -7.51 13.78
N ARG A 280 13.75 -7.18 14.99
CA ARG A 280 14.89 -7.85 15.61
C ARG A 280 14.68 -9.37 15.70
N ALA A 281 15.75 -10.11 15.49
CA ALA A 281 15.83 -11.57 15.55
C ALA A 281 15.03 -12.33 14.47
N VAL A 282 14.61 -11.63 13.41
CA VAL A 282 13.96 -12.23 12.23
C VAL A 282 14.75 -11.85 10.98
N PRO A 283 15.02 -12.80 10.06
CA PRO A 283 15.69 -12.49 8.80
C PRO A 283 14.96 -11.42 7.99
N TYR A 284 15.71 -10.48 7.44
CA TYR A 284 15.16 -9.48 6.53
C TYR A 284 15.30 -9.98 5.10
N LEU A 285 14.22 -10.54 4.54
CA LEU A 285 14.25 -11.24 3.24
C LEU A 285 15.36 -12.31 3.20
N ASN A 286 16.20 -12.29 2.18
CA ASN A 286 17.37 -13.17 2.04
C ASN A 286 18.70 -12.42 2.13
N TRP A 287 18.70 -11.28 2.78
CA TRP A 287 19.91 -10.55 3.08
C TRP A 287 20.68 -11.32 4.17
N THR A 288 21.62 -12.18 3.72
CA THR A 288 22.41 -13.05 4.57
C THR A 288 23.86 -12.56 4.62
N ASP A 289 24.66 -13.19 5.45
CA ASP A 289 26.07 -12.86 5.72
C ASP A 289 26.98 -12.80 4.51
N GLN A 290 26.61 -13.42 3.40
CA GLN A 290 27.45 -13.39 2.20
C GLN A 290 27.60 -11.98 1.58
N TYR A 291 26.71 -11.05 1.95
CA TYR A 291 26.77 -9.64 1.54
C TYR A 291 27.22 -8.70 2.67
N LEU A 292 27.37 -9.22 3.86
CA LEU A 292 27.96 -8.58 5.01
C LEU A 292 29.39 -9.12 5.16
N ASP A 293 30.31 -8.36 5.74
CA ASP A 293 31.72 -8.70 5.85
C ASP A 293 31.95 -10.20 6.15
N PRO A 294 32.65 -10.98 5.30
CA PRO A 294 32.90 -12.40 5.49
C PRO A 294 33.68 -12.73 6.75
N ASN A 295 34.26 -11.74 7.44
CA ASN A 295 34.91 -11.92 8.72
C ASN A 295 33.95 -11.82 9.92
N TYR A 296 32.67 -11.57 9.67
CA TYR A 296 31.66 -11.51 10.71
C TYR A 296 31.09 -12.89 11.00
N THR A 297 31.40 -13.40 12.19
CA THR A 297 30.81 -14.64 12.70
C THR A 297 29.39 -14.36 13.20
N ILE A 298 28.42 -15.11 12.68
CA ILE A 298 27.04 -15.07 13.17
C ILE A 298 27.03 -15.62 14.60
N TYR A 299 26.72 -14.74 15.54
CA TYR A 299 26.37 -15.21 16.87
C TYR A 299 24.83 -15.36 16.97
N ASN A 300 24.38 -16.61 16.96
CA ASN A 300 23.03 -17.03 17.33
C ASN A 300 21.86 -16.31 16.64
N ASN A 301 21.87 -16.15 15.32
CA ASN A 301 20.71 -15.64 14.55
C ASN A 301 20.13 -14.28 15.02
N TYR A 302 20.85 -13.55 15.86
CA TYR A 302 20.47 -12.21 16.32
C TYR A 302 20.92 -11.09 15.39
N TRP A 303 21.29 -11.45 14.19
CA TRP A 303 21.92 -10.59 13.19
C TRP A 303 21.10 -9.42 12.74
N VAL A 304 19.84 -9.61 12.82
CA VAL A 304 18.89 -8.69 12.29
C VAL A 304 18.74 -7.54 13.29
N GLY A 305 19.50 -6.50 13.06
CA GLY A 305 19.50 -5.31 13.91
C GLY A 305 20.71 -5.13 14.80
N TYR A 306 21.80 -5.81 14.50
CA TYR A 306 23.07 -5.62 15.20
C TYR A 306 23.94 -4.57 14.53
N PRO A 307 24.58 -3.67 15.28
CA PRO A 307 25.65 -2.85 14.73
C PRO A 307 26.79 -3.78 14.28
N SER A 308 27.33 -3.51 13.12
CA SER A 308 28.43 -4.27 12.51
C SER A 308 29.74 -4.22 13.33
N ASN A 309 29.75 -3.46 14.44
CA ASN A 309 30.87 -3.38 15.35
C ASN A 309 30.39 -3.03 16.78
N PRO A 310 30.50 -3.94 17.77
CA PRO A 310 30.26 -3.61 19.16
C PRO A 310 31.19 -2.49 19.60
N GLY A 311 30.68 -1.28 19.79
CA GLY A 311 31.47 -0.08 20.13
C GLY A 311 31.50 0.98 19.04
N SER A 312 30.92 0.74 17.88
CA SER A 312 30.60 1.75 16.88
C SER A 312 29.12 2.12 16.97
N ASP A 313 28.77 3.25 16.39
CA ASP A 313 27.46 3.90 16.40
C ASP A 313 26.26 2.92 16.56
N PRO A 314 25.46 3.04 17.63
CA PRO A 314 24.28 2.19 17.85
C PRO A 314 23.21 2.29 16.76
N ASN A 315 23.36 3.21 15.81
CA ASN A 315 22.49 3.35 14.63
C ASN A 315 22.94 2.47 13.44
N PHE A 316 23.93 1.61 13.64
CA PHE A 316 24.43 0.72 12.60
C PHE A 316 23.61 -0.58 12.57
N GLY A 317 22.80 -0.73 11.56
CA GLY A 317 21.95 -1.91 11.36
C GLY A 317 20.64 -1.52 10.67
N TRP A 318 19.81 -2.48 10.33
CA TRP A 318 18.51 -2.20 9.72
C TRP A 318 17.40 -1.86 10.75
N ILE A 319 17.68 -1.95 12.06
CA ILE A 319 16.76 -1.52 13.11
C ILE A 319 16.70 -0.01 13.17
N ASN A 320 15.52 0.55 13.03
CA ASN A 320 15.30 2.00 13.07
C ASN A 320 15.32 2.58 14.49
N ASP A 321 15.53 3.89 14.57
CA ASP A 321 15.38 4.63 15.82
C ASP A 321 13.92 4.58 16.27
N ARG A 322 13.71 3.94 17.43
CA ARG A 322 12.42 3.78 18.08
C ARG A 322 11.78 5.09 18.57
N SER A 323 12.50 6.21 18.55
CA SER A 323 11.96 7.50 18.97
C SER A 323 10.99 8.12 17.95
N PHE A 324 10.99 7.63 16.71
CA PHE A 324 10.14 8.11 15.63
C PHE A 324 8.99 7.17 15.26
N GLY A 325 9.07 5.90 15.58
CA GLY A 325 8.07 4.88 15.27
C GLY A 325 8.24 3.68 16.18
N GLY A 326 8.32 2.49 15.62
CA GLY A 326 8.86 1.30 16.28
C GLY A 326 10.29 1.06 15.82
N PRO A 327 11.05 0.17 16.44
CA PRO A 327 12.38 -0.24 15.96
C PRO A 327 12.25 -1.18 14.74
N TYR A 328 11.47 -0.80 13.76
CA TYR A 328 11.02 -1.63 12.65
C TYR A 328 11.33 -1.00 11.30
N ASN A 329 11.45 -1.86 10.27
CA ASN A 329 11.60 -1.45 8.88
C ASN A 329 10.48 -2.01 8.00
N PRO A 330 10.08 -1.32 6.93
CA PRO A 330 9.20 -1.90 5.92
C PRO A 330 9.94 -3.01 5.15
N VAL A 331 9.26 -4.13 4.86
CA VAL A 331 9.79 -5.22 4.02
C VAL A 331 9.19 -5.19 2.62
N LYS A 332 7.89 -4.89 2.51
CA LYS A 332 7.20 -4.83 1.21
C LYS A 332 7.90 -3.88 0.23
N ASN A 333 7.93 -4.26 -1.03
CA ASN A 333 8.54 -3.55 -2.15
C ASN A 333 10.07 -3.36 -2.05
N ASN A 334 10.73 -4.12 -1.16
CA ASN A 334 12.18 -4.22 -1.18
C ASN A 334 12.63 -5.40 -2.02
N TYR A 335 13.72 -5.20 -2.75
CA TYR A 335 14.34 -6.27 -3.50
C TYR A 335 15.17 -7.19 -2.57
N ARG A 336 15.35 -8.43 -2.98
CA ARG A 336 16.15 -9.43 -2.28
C ARG A 336 17.63 -9.25 -2.57
N ALA A 337 18.49 -9.82 -1.75
CA ALA A 337 19.95 -9.75 -1.91
C ALA A 337 20.43 -10.30 -3.26
N ASP A 338 19.83 -11.39 -3.73
CA ASP A 338 20.12 -12.00 -5.04
C ASP A 338 19.52 -11.23 -6.23
N GLN A 339 18.76 -10.18 -5.97
CA GLN A 339 18.13 -9.31 -6.96
C GLN A 339 18.89 -7.99 -7.18
N VAL A 340 19.98 -7.79 -6.47
CA VAL A 340 20.88 -6.65 -6.68
C VAL A 340 21.37 -6.59 -8.12
N GLY A 341 21.28 -5.42 -8.74
CA GLY A 341 21.63 -5.22 -10.14
C GLY A 341 20.55 -5.63 -11.14
N ILE A 342 19.41 -6.22 -10.68
CA ILE A 342 18.26 -6.59 -11.51
C ILE A 342 17.03 -5.76 -11.10
N TYR A 343 16.64 -5.85 -9.84
CA TYR A 343 15.48 -5.15 -9.25
C TYR A 343 15.87 -4.08 -8.24
N GLY A 344 17.14 -3.86 -8.04
CA GLY A 344 17.67 -2.82 -7.20
C GLY A 344 19.00 -2.32 -7.71
N ASP A 345 19.23 -1.03 -7.62
CA ASP A 345 20.50 -0.42 -7.98
C ASP A 345 21.22 0.06 -6.74
N TYR A 346 22.42 -0.51 -6.51
CA TYR A 346 23.29 -0.11 -5.42
C TYR A 346 23.94 1.25 -5.61
N TYR A 347 24.09 1.70 -6.86
CA TYR A 347 25.01 2.78 -7.20
C TYR A 347 24.37 3.95 -7.93
N ALA A 348 23.08 3.87 -8.29
CA ALA A 348 22.41 4.99 -8.89
C ALA A 348 22.45 6.18 -7.93
N GLN A 349 23.35 7.12 -8.19
CA GLN A 349 23.48 8.41 -7.51
C GLN A 349 24.03 8.44 -6.08
N GLY A 350 24.81 7.46 -5.69
CA GLY A 350 25.68 7.61 -4.50
C GLY A 350 25.02 7.48 -3.13
N TYR A 351 23.70 7.59 -3.00
CA TYR A 351 23.03 7.55 -1.70
C TYR A 351 21.57 7.05 -1.72
N LEU A 352 20.96 6.86 -2.86
CA LEU A 352 19.56 6.46 -2.95
C LEU A 352 19.45 5.16 -3.75
N ASN A 353 19.41 4.05 -3.02
CA ASN A 353 19.15 2.76 -3.64
C ASN A 353 17.66 2.68 -4.01
N GLY A 354 17.35 2.67 -5.29
CA GLY A 354 15.99 2.49 -5.78
C GLY A 354 15.60 1.03 -5.83
N SER A 355 14.32 0.75 -5.61
CA SER A 355 13.73 -0.55 -5.83
C SER A 355 12.95 -0.54 -7.14
N ALA A 356 13.22 -1.51 -8.01
CA ALA A 356 12.41 -1.74 -9.21
C ALA A 356 11.31 -2.77 -8.99
N VAL A 357 11.03 -3.13 -7.75
CA VAL A 357 9.85 -3.95 -7.42
C VAL A 357 8.60 -3.13 -7.66
N ASN A 358 7.69 -3.64 -8.49
CA ASN A 358 6.47 -2.96 -8.89
C ASN A 358 5.59 -2.58 -7.69
N TYR A 359 4.93 -1.44 -7.79
CA TYR A 359 4.00 -0.98 -6.75
C TYR A 359 2.55 -1.33 -7.12
N SER A 360 1.91 -2.16 -6.30
CA SER A 360 0.52 -2.56 -6.49
C SER A 360 -0.44 -1.45 -6.07
N ILE A 361 -1.25 -0.96 -7.00
CA ILE A 361 -2.34 -0.01 -6.73
C ILE A 361 -3.61 -0.76 -6.31
N ILE A 362 -3.87 -1.89 -6.94
CA ILE A 362 -4.97 -2.80 -6.62
C ILE A 362 -4.47 -4.23 -6.83
N ARG A 363 -4.70 -5.09 -5.86
CA ARG A 363 -4.48 -6.53 -5.99
C ARG A 363 -5.73 -7.32 -5.59
N PHE A 364 -5.84 -8.55 -6.02
CA PHE A 364 -7.07 -9.33 -5.89
C PHE A 364 -7.50 -9.56 -4.44
N ALA A 365 -6.57 -9.63 -3.49
CA ALA A 365 -6.91 -9.67 -2.08
C ALA A 365 -7.72 -8.42 -1.63
N ASP A 366 -7.39 -7.22 -2.15
CA ASP A 366 -8.17 -6.01 -1.89
C ASP A 366 -9.60 -6.13 -2.45
N VAL A 367 -9.73 -6.70 -3.67
CA VAL A 367 -11.03 -6.96 -4.31
C VAL A 367 -11.89 -7.93 -3.48
N LEU A 368 -11.31 -9.02 -2.98
CA LEU A 368 -12.00 -9.98 -2.10
C LEU A 368 -12.46 -9.31 -0.80
N LEU A 369 -11.63 -8.46 -0.20
CA LEU A 369 -11.96 -7.76 1.04
C LEU A 369 -12.95 -6.62 0.84
N TRP A 370 -13.02 -5.97 -0.34
CA TRP A 370 -14.13 -5.08 -0.70
C TRP A 370 -15.44 -5.85 -0.81
N ALA A 371 -15.42 -7.02 -1.46
CA ALA A 371 -16.60 -7.86 -1.54
C ALA A 371 -17.06 -8.34 -0.15
N ALA A 372 -16.14 -8.72 0.73
CA ALA A 372 -16.46 -9.06 2.11
C ALA A 372 -17.12 -7.88 2.86
N GLU A 373 -16.61 -6.66 2.65
CA GLU A 373 -17.20 -5.45 3.23
C GLU A 373 -18.63 -5.22 2.70
N CYS A 374 -18.84 -5.33 1.39
CA CYS A 374 -20.18 -5.23 0.79
C CYS A 374 -21.14 -6.28 1.36
N GLU A 375 -20.66 -7.52 1.52
CA GLU A 375 -21.47 -8.60 2.11
C GLU A 375 -21.84 -8.34 3.56
N VAL A 376 -20.99 -7.69 4.32
CA VAL A 376 -21.32 -7.24 5.69
C VAL A 376 -22.40 -6.16 5.67
N GLU A 377 -22.30 -5.19 4.76
CA GLU A 377 -23.19 -4.02 4.78
C GLU A 377 -24.56 -4.30 4.14
N VAL A 378 -24.61 -5.04 3.03
CA VAL A 378 -25.83 -5.23 2.23
C VAL A 378 -26.09 -6.67 1.79
N GLY A 379 -25.32 -7.63 2.26
CA GLY A 379 -25.38 -9.02 1.80
C GLY A 379 -25.44 -10.06 2.91
N SER A 380 -24.61 -11.08 2.82
CA SER A 380 -24.56 -12.25 3.69
C SER A 380 -23.32 -12.29 4.57
N LEU A 381 -23.49 -12.31 5.89
CA LEU A 381 -22.38 -12.45 6.85
C LEU A 381 -21.59 -13.76 6.64
N ASN A 382 -22.26 -14.84 6.23
CA ASN A 382 -21.57 -16.09 5.90
C ASN A 382 -20.66 -15.91 4.68
N ARG A 383 -21.14 -15.22 3.64
CA ARG A 383 -20.35 -14.95 2.46
C ARG A 383 -19.18 -14.00 2.77
N ALA A 384 -19.40 -12.99 3.60
CA ALA A 384 -18.33 -12.10 4.08
C ALA A 384 -17.22 -12.90 4.78
N ARG A 385 -17.61 -13.83 5.66
CA ARG A 385 -16.67 -14.72 6.37
C ARG A 385 -15.88 -15.60 5.40
N GLU A 386 -16.52 -16.19 4.41
CA GLU A 386 -15.86 -17.01 3.40
C GLU A 386 -14.80 -16.22 2.62
N LEU A 387 -15.13 -15.00 2.21
CA LEU A 387 -14.21 -14.12 1.48
C LEU A 387 -12.97 -13.76 2.32
N VAL A 388 -13.17 -13.44 3.59
CA VAL A 388 -12.06 -13.22 4.54
C VAL A 388 -11.25 -14.51 4.72
N ASN A 389 -11.91 -15.64 4.81
CA ASN A 389 -11.25 -16.95 5.01
C ASN A 389 -10.36 -17.36 3.83
N TYR A 390 -10.66 -16.97 2.60
CA TYR A 390 -9.72 -17.19 1.47
C TYR A 390 -8.38 -16.48 1.72
N VAL A 391 -8.42 -15.23 2.18
CA VAL A 391 -7.22 -14.45 2.47
C VAL A 391 -6.44 -15.05 3.65
N ARG A 392 -7.15 -15.44 4.71
CA ARG A 392 -6.55 -16.05 5.90
C ARG A 392 -5.97 -17.44 5.62
N ALA A 393 -6.67 -18.27 4.83
CA ALA A 393 -6.17 -19.58 4.42
C ALA A 393 -4.86 -19.46 3.63
N ARG A 394 -4.75 -18.47 2.71
CA ARG A 394 -3.50 -18.19 2.02
C ARG A 394 -2.37 -17.82 3.00
N ALA A 395 -2.65 -17.02 4.02
CA ALA A 395 -1.65 -16.65 5.03
C ALA A 395 -1.22 -17.88 5.88
N ARG A 396 -2.14 -18.79 6.17
CA ARG A 396 -1.88 -20.04 6.91
C ARG A 396 -1.05 -21.04 6.09
N ASP A 397 -1.43 -21.22 4.84
CA ASP A 397 -0.93 -22.30 3.99
C ASP A 397 0.31 -21.89 3.17
N GLY A 398 0.65 -20.59 3.16
CA GLY A 398 1.83 -20.04 2.49
C GLY A 398 3.13 -20.28 3.25
N ARG A 399 4.23 -19.86 2.63
CA ARG A 399 5.55 -19.98 3.26
C ARG A 399 5.72 -19.00 4.42
N TYR A 400 6.46 -19.41 5.42
CA TYR A 400 6.86 -18.60 6.57
C TYR A 400 8.26 -18.05 6.39
N VAL A 401 8.61 -17.02 7.16
CA VAL A 401 10.00 -16.60 7.28
C VAL A 401 10.72 -17.61 8.18
N GLU A 402 11.83 -18.16 7.67
CA GLU A 402 12.59 -19.21 8.34
C GLU A 402 14.00 -18.71 8.66
N VAL A 403 14.57 -19.29 9.69
CA VAL A 403 15.94 -19.06 10.13
C VAL A 403 16.71 -20.35 10.17
N THR A 404 17.98 -20.33 9.81
CA THR A 404 18.88 -21.48 9.91
C THR A 404 19.43 -21.56 11.32
N TYR A 405 19.26 -22.67 12.00
CA TYR A 405 19.55 -22.80 13.43
C TYR A 405 20.78 -23.64 13.78
N ASP A 406 21.28 -24.44 12.86
CA ASP A 406 22.37 -25.38 13.15
C ASP A 406 23.39 -25.51 12.01
N TYR A 407 24.51 -26.17 12.32
CA TYR A 407 25.57 -26.49 11.34
C TYR A 407 25.12 -27.46 10.23
N GLU A 408 23.98 -28.11 10.39
CA GLU A 408 23.42 -29.07 9.45
C GLU A 408 22.48 -28.39 8.43
N GLY A 409 22.19 -27.09 8.60
CA GLY A 409 21.37 -26.30 7.69
C GLY A 409 19.86 -26.54 7.87
N SER A 410 19.42 -26.95 9.06
CA SER A 410 18.00 -27.08 9.38
C SER A 410 17.34 -25.71 9.46
N TYR A 411 16.16 -25.59 8.83
CA TYR A 411 15.36 -24.36 8.82
C TYR A 411 14.20 -24.49 9.79
N TYR A 412 13.95 -23.42 10.54
CA TYR A 412 12.85 -23.33 11.49
C TYR A 412 12.10 -22.02 11.31
N PRO A 413 10.79 -21.96 11.58
CA PRO A 413 10.06 -20.70 11.59
C PRO A 413 10.71 -19.69 12.54
N SER A 414 10.83 -18.45 12.08
CA SER A 414 11.49 -17.37 12.84
C SER A 414 10.66 -16.90 14.04
N ALA A 415 9.39 -17.26 14.11
CA ALA A 415 8.46 -16.94 15.19
C ALA A 415 7.41 -18.04 15.34
N ASN A 416 6.60 -17.97 16.40
CA ASN A 416 5.47 -18.85 16.60
C ASN A 416 4.30 -18.44 15.67
N TYR A 417 4.41 -18.77 14.38
CA TYR A 417 3.37 -18.43 13.41
C TYR A 417 2.16 -19.34 13.62
N TYR A 418 1.03 -18.69 13.87
CA TYR A 418 -0.24 -19.38 13.95
C TYR A 418 -1.37 -18.46 13.51
N VAL A 419 -1.97 -18.77 12.38
CA VAL A 419 -3.15 -18.10 11.84
C VAL A 419 -4.15 -19.18 11.42
N ASP A 420 -5.44 -18.95 11.66
CA ASP A 420 -6.50 -19.83 11.20
C ASP A 420 -7.70 -19.03 10.69
N THR A 421 -8.64 -19.73 10.06
CA THR A 421 -9.87 -19.20 9.49
C THR A 421 -10.95 -19.05 10.55
N TYR A 422 -11.92 -18.15 10.31
CA TYR A 422 -13.13 -18.04 11.13
C TYR A 422 -14.02 -19.25 10.85
N ASN A 423 -14.08 -20.22 11.76
CA ASN A 423 -14.86 -21.46 11.58
C ASN A 423 -16.33 -21.27 11.97
N GLU A 424 -16.59 -20.46 13.00
CA GLU A 424 -17.95 -20.20 13.45
C GLU A 424 -18.67 -19.20 12.56
N PRO A 425 -20.00 -19.38 12.32
CA PRO A 425 -20.80 -18.41 11.57
C PRO A 425 -20.81 -17.03 12.23
N TRP A 426 -20.64 -15.98 11.43
CA TRP A 426 -20.85 -14.62 11.93
C TRP A 426 -22.34 -14.32 12.08
N THR A 427 -22.73 -13.88 13.28
CA THR A 427 -24.14 -13.56 13.64
C THR A 427 -24.35 -12.08 13.93
N SER A 428 -23.27 -11.32 14.16
CA SER A 428 -23.30 -9.88 14.40
C SER A 428 -22.67 -9.14 13.23
N GLN A 429 -23.41 -8.18 12.67
CA GLN A 429 -22.89 -7.32 11.61
C GLN A 429 -21.71 -6.47 12.10
N ASP A 430 -21.76 -5.98 13.34
CA ASP A 430 -20.70 -5.14 13.90
C ASP A 430 -19.41 -5.93 14.13
N GLU A 431 -19.51 -7.17 14.61
CA GLU A 431 -18.36 -8.06 14.75
C GLU A 431 -17.77 -8.44 13.38
N ALA A 432 -18.64 -8.77 12.42
CA ALA A 432 -18.22 -9.06 11.05
C ALA A 432 -17.51 -7.86 10.41
N ARG A 433 -18.07 -6.65 10.58
CA ARG A 433 -17.46 -5.40 10.10
C ARG A 433 -16.08 -5.17 10.71
N LYS A 434 -15.95 -5.39 12.02
CA LYS A 434 -14.68 -5.29 12.73
C LYS A 434 -13.67 -6.28 12.18
N ALA A 435 -14.05 -7.54 12.01
CA ALA A 435 -13.19 -8.60 11.47
C ALA A 435 -12.71 -8.28 10.04
N VAL A 436 -13.61 -7.87 9.13
CA VAL A 436 -13.24 -7.49 7.74
C VAL A 436 -12.29 -6.29 7.73
N ARG A 437 -12.59 -5.25 8.50
CA ARG A 437 -11.74 -4.04 8.59
C ARG A 437 -10.37 -4.33 9.21
N PHE A 438 -10.31 -5.28 10.12
CA PHE A 438 -9.05 -5.72 10.73
C PHE A 438 -8.24 -6.57 9.75
N GLU A 439 -8.88 -7.50 9.02
CA GLU A 439 -8.21 -8.30 7.99
C GLU A 439 -7.61 -7.42 6.89
N ARG A 440 -8.32 -6.38 6.44
CA ARG A 440 -7.78 -5.39 5.51
C ARG A 440 -6.50 -4.73 6.05
N ARG A 441 -6.45 -4.46 7.35
CA ARG A 441 -5.26 -3.87 7.98
C ARG A 441 -4.05 -4.81 7.96
N LEU A 442 -4.26 -6.11 8.23
CA LEU A 442 -3.19 -7.11 8.22
C LEU A 442 -2.71 -7.37 6.79
N GLU A 443 -3.64 -7.57 5.89
CA GLU A 443 -3.35 -7.94 4.50
C GLU A 443 -2.69 -6.79 3.71
N LEU A 444 -3.25 -5.59 3.82
CA LEU A 444 -2.87 -4.43 3.01
C LEU A 444 -1.94 -3.44 3.76
N GLY A 445 -1.37 -3.86 4.87
CA GLY A 445 -0.45 -3.03 5.65
C GLY A 445 0.72 -2.55 4.80
N LEU A 446 1.12 -1.29 4.94
CA LEU A 446 2.18 -0.58 4.19
C LEU A 446 1.91 -0.39 2.68
N GLU A 447 0.68 -0.65 2.20
CA GLU A 447 0.29 -0.42 0.80
C GLU A 447 -0.49 0.90 0.59
N GLY A 448 -0.56 1.77 1.60
CA GLY A 448 -1.16 3.10 1.48
C GLY A 448 -2.70 3.16 1.60
N HIS A 449 -3.36 2.06 1.99
CA HIS A 449 -4.83 2.01 2.04
C HIS A 449 -5.43 2.50 3.36
N ARG A 450 -4.79 2.23 4.50
CA ARG A 450 -5.40 2.33 5.84
C ARG A 450 -6.01 3.69 6.16
N PHE A 451 -5.29 4.78 5.90
CA PHE A 451 -5.80 6.13 6.20
C PHE A 451 -7.09 6.43 5.45
N PHE A 452 -7.10 6.15 4.15
CA PHE A 452 -8.26 6.39 3.29
C PHE A 452 -9.43 5.44 3.60
N ASP A 453 -9.16 4.23 4.05
CA ASP A 453 -10.19 3.31 4.57
C ASP A 453 -10.85 3.90 5.82
N LEU A 454 -10.08 4.40 6.78
CA LEU A 454 -10.62 5.03 7.99
C LEU A 454 -11.47 6.26 7.66
N VAL A 455 -11.05 7.05 6.67
CA VAL A 455 -11.79 8.24 6.21
C VAL A 455 -13.10 7.85 5.55
N ARG A 456 -13.10 6.92 4.57
CA ARG A 456 -14.33 6.51 3.87
C ARG A 456 -15.33 5.77 4.78
N TRP A 457 -14.83 5.11 5.83
CA TRP A 457 -15.67 4.50 6.86
C TRP A 457 -16.23 5.51 7.87
N GLY A 458 -15.78 6.76 7.84
CA GLY A 458 -16.19 7.81 8.77
C GLY A 458 -15.71 7.62 10.21
N VAL A 459 -14.64 6.84 10.42
CA VAL A 459 -14.12 6.50 11.76
C VAL A 459 -12.69 7.02 12.00
N ALA A 460 -12.17 7.84 11.09
CA ALA A 460 -10.78 8.29 11.15
C ALA A 460 -10.46 9.02 12.45
N ALA A 461 -11.32 9.94 12.89
CA ALA A 461 -11.09 10.73 14.09
C ALA A 461 -11.01 9.86 15.35
N ASP A 462 -11.95 8.95 15.54
CA ASP A 462 -12.00 8.08 16.70
C ASP A 462 -10.79 7.14 16.73
N TYR A 463 -10.51 6.51 15.60
CA TYR A 463 -9.41 5.55 15.49
C TYR A 463 -8.03 6.20 15.65
N ILE A 464 -7.80 7.33 14.99
CA ILE A 464 -6.51 8.02 15.04
C ILE A 464 -6.29 8.68 16.39
N ASN A 465 -7.31 9.30 17.00
CA ASN A 465 -7.17 9.86 18.34
C ASN A 465 -6.97 8.77 19.41
N GLN A 466 -7.59 7.60 19.26
CA GLN A 466 -7.31 6.45 20.11
C GLN A 466 -5.84 6.00 19.94
N TYR A 467 -5.36 5.84 18.69
CA TYR A 467 -3.96 5.55 18.38
C TYR A 467 -3.03 6.56 19.05
N LEU A 468 -3.25 7.86 18.85
CA LEU A 468 -2.44 8.92 19.42
C LEU A 468 -2.44 8.90 20.96
N SER A 469 -3.55 8.52 21.59
CA SER A 469 -3.65 8.45 23.04
C SER A 469 -2.69 7.43 23.66
N VAL A 470 -2.39 6.36 22.94
CA VAL A 470 -1.45 5.31 23.36
C VAL A 470 -0.03 5.65 22.89
N GLU A 471 0.15 5.93 21.58
CA GLU A 471 1.49 6.08 21.01
C GLU A 471 2.26 7.30 21.56
N LYS A 472 1.60 8.39 21.94
CA LYS A 472 2.25 9.53 22.60
C LYS A 472 2.99 9.18 23.90
N THR A 473 2.61 8.07 24.55
CA THR A 473 3.32 7.59 25.76
C THR A 473 4.67 6.96 25.43
N ARG A 474 4.86 6.57 24.17
CA ARG A 474 6.07 5.94 23.62
C ARG A 474 6.88 6.91 22.77
N LEU A 475 6.19 7.77 22.02
CA LEU A 475 6.73 8.65 21.00
C LEU A 475 6.47 10.12 21.40
N SER A 476 7.45 10.77 22.01
CA SER A 476 7.29 12.12 22.57
C SER A 476 6.92 13.19 21.53
N HIS A 477 7.28 12.99 20.26
CA HIS A 477 6.94 13.91 19.18
C HIS A 477 5.43 13.95 18.86
N LEU A 478 4.66 12.97 19.34
CA LEU A 478 3.20 12.92 19.23
C LEU A 478 2.48 13.65 20.38
N ASN A 479 3.22 14.21 21.36
CA ASN A 479 2.60 14.97 22.44
C ASN A 479 1.86 16.20 21.89
N GLY A 480 0.58 16.34 22.29
CA GLY A 480 -0.28 17.44 21.85
C GLY A 480 -0.80 17.31 20.43
N VAL A 481 -0.54 16.19 19.74
CA VAL A 481 -1.10 15.91 18.42
C VAL A 481 -2.52 15.37 18.55
N SER A 482 -3.42 15.82 17.69
CA SER A 482 -4.81 15.34 17.60
C SER A 482 -5.31 15.41 16.17
N PHE A 483 -6.17 14.47 15.81
CA PHE A 483 -6.93 14.50 14.57
C PHE A 483 -8.19 15.36 14.76
N THR A 484 -8.38 16.34 13.89
CA THR A 484 -9.50 17.28 13.92
C THR A 484 -10.53 16.90 12.87
N VAL A 485 -11.75 16.60 13.30
CA VAL A 485 -12.90 16.26 12.42
C VAL A 485 -13.20 17.42 11.46
N ASN A 486 -13.58 17.09 10.25
CA ASN A 486 -13.85 18.01 9.13
C ASN A 486 -12.64 18.84 8.69
N LYS A 487 -11.44 18.45 9.09
CA LYS A 487 -10.19 19.04 8.63
C LYS A 487 -9.23 17.96 8.13
N ASN A 488 -8.84 17.02 9.00
CA ASN A 488 -7.74 16.12 8.73
C ASN A 488 -8.12 14.87 7.92
N GLU A 489 -9.39 14.72 7.53
CA GLU A 489 -9.82 13.69 6.57
C GLU A 489 -9.26 13.93 5.17
N TYR A 490 -9.00 15.20 4.84
CA TYR A 490 -8.45 15.61 3.54
C TYR A 490 -7.31 16.60 3.74
N PHE A 491 -6.39 16.61 2.80
CA PHE A 491 -5.22 17.47 2.85
C PHE A 491 -5.51 18.87 2.29
N PRO A 492 -4.68 19.88 2.64
CA PRO A 492 -4.86 21.23 2.11
C PRO A 492 -4.61 21.28 0.60
N ILE A 493 -5.45 22.00 -0.11
CA ILE A 493 -5.19 22.37 -1.52
C ILE A 493 -3.98 23.31 -1.52
N PRO A 494 -2.99 23.09 -2.40
CA PRO A 494 -1.80 23.93 -2.45
C PRO A 494 -2.14 25.40 -2.66
N GLN A 495 -1.56 26.29 -1.86
CA GLN A 495 -1.84 27.73 -1.95
C GLN A 495 -1.52 28.29 -3.33
N GLN A 496 -0.44 27.84 -3.94
CA GLN A 496 -0.07 28.26 -5.29
C GLN A 496 -1.19 27.99 -6.31
N GLU A 497 -1.88 26.87 -6.20
CA GLU A 497 -2.97 26.52 -7.13
C GLU A 497 -4.21 27.40 -6.91
N ILE A 498 -4.51 27.70 -5.65
CA ILE A 498 -5.57 28.66 -5.31
C ILE A 498 -5.26 30.03 -5.92
N ASP A 499 -4.03 30.49 -5.77
CA ASP A 499 -3.60 31.81 -6.31
C ASP A 499 -3.64 31.81 -7.84
N LEU A 500 -3.18 30.75 -8.51
CA LEU A 500 -3.22 30.60 -9.96
C LEU A 500 -4.65 30.47 -10.52
N SER A 501 -5.59 29.98 -9.73
CA SER A 501 -7.00 29.87 -10.13
C SER A 501 -7.73 31.19 -10.19
N ASN A 502 -7.06 32.32 -9.87
CA ASN A 502 -7.68 33.64 -9.82
C ASN A 502 -8.29 34.03 -11.16
N SER A 503 -9.58 34.41 -11.11
CA SER A 503 -10.31 34.95 -12.22
C SER A 503 -11.05 36.22 -11.75
N ASN A 504 -10.78 37.34 -12.41
CA ASN A 504 -11.38 38.65 -12.07
C ASN A 504 -11.20 39.06 -10.59
N GLY A 505 -10.04 38.78 -10.01
CA GLY A 505 -9.69 39.18 -8.64
C GLY A 505 -10.24 38.21 -7.55
N LYS A 506 -10.80 37.06 -7.94
CA LYS A 506 -11.26 36.01 -6.98
C LYS A 506 -10.72 34.63 -7.37
N PRO A 507 -10.16 33.86 -6.43
CA PRO A 507 -9.78 32.50 -6.70
C PRO A 507 -11.03 31.64 -6.93
N LEU A 508 -10.96 30.74 -7.92
CA LEU A 508 -12.00 29.77 -8.20
C LEU A 508 -11.87 28.52 -7.34
N LEU A 509 -10.63 28.13 -7.03
CA LEU A 509 -10.40 27.05 -6.08
C LEU A 509 -10.62 27.55 -4.64
N LYS A 510 -11.37 26.77 -3.88
CA LYS A 510 -11.67 27.00 -2.47
C LYS A 510 -10.87 26.00 -1.63
N GLN A 511 -10.25 26.50 -0.57
CA GLN A 511 -9.50 25.66 0.37
C GLN A 511 -10.42 24.68 1.10
N ASN A 512 -9.87 23.54 1.48
CA ASN A 512 -10.54 22.59 2.36
C ASN A 512 -10.76 23.18 3.77
N PRO A 513 -11.82 22.77 4.47
CA PRO A 513 -12.12 23.28 5.81
C PRO A 513 -10.95 23.16 6.78
N GLY A 514 -10.70 24.20 7.56
CA GLY A 514 -9.67 24.20 8.61
C GLY A 514 -8.25 24.56 8.17
N TYR A 515 -8.04 24.83 6.87
CA TYR A 515 -6.74 25.25 6.32
C TYR A 515 -6.72 26.69 5.84
#